data_e5ebe0520b808723aec03020d301f151
#
_entry.id   e5ebe0520b808723aec03020d301f151
#
_cell.length_a   1.000
_cell.length_b   1.000
_cell.length_c   1.000
_cell.angle_alpha   90.00
_cell.angle_beta   90.00
_cell.angle_gamma   90.00
#
_symmetry.space_group_name_H-M   'P 1'
#
loop_
_entity.id
_entity.type
_entity.pdbx_description
1 polymer ?
#
loop_
_entity_poly.entity_id
_entity_poly.type
_entity_poly.pdbx_seq_one_letter_code
_entity_poly.pdbx_strand_id
1 'polypeptide(L)'
;MRIVGEYKLTKLLGSGTYGEIYLAKKGNEPTLYAVKVLDRKRMDSPRMQKYFKTELEILMELDLPNIANFYKKLEDKSNYYIIMEYCNGGTLKECLEKYISIHKETFPIEIIHHIMNQIIEPFAIFIHIISFIEM
;
A
#
# COMPACT_ATOMS: atom_id res chain seq x y z
N MET A 1 -10.62 7.38 -18.54
CA MET A 1 -11.24 6.54 -17.50
C MET A 1 -10.85 5.10 -17.79
N ARG A 2 -10.27 4.38 -16.81
CA ARG A 2 -9.74 3.03 -17.00
C ARG A 2 -10.53 2.04 -16.14
N ILE A 3 -10.90 0.90 -16.72
CA ILE A 3 -11.60 -0.19 -16.03
C ILE A 3 -10.67 -1.40 -16.01
N VAL A 4 -10.55 -2.04 -14.84
CA VAL A 4 -9.70 -3.20 -14.59
C VAL A 4 -10.53 -4.26 -13.87
N GLY A 5 -10.97 -5.29 -14.59
CA GLY A 5 -11.96 -6.21 -14.08
C GLY A 5 -13.24 -5.46 -13.68
N GLU A 6 -13.63 -5.58 -12.42
CA GLU A 6 -14.79 -4.91 -11.82
C GLU A 6 -14.49 -3.53 -11.20
N TYR A 7 -13.21 -3.09 -11.27
CA TYR A 7 -12.75 -1.84 -10.67
C TYR A 7 -12.65 -0.71 -11.69
N LYS A 8 -13.26 0.41 -11.38
CA LYS A 8 -13.22 1.64 -12.14
C LYS A 8 -12.20 2.59 -11.51
N LEU A 9 -11.06 2.80 -12.18
CA LEU A 9 -10.05 3.75 -11.74
C LEU A 9 -10.54 5.19 -11.97
N THR A 10 -10.51 6.03 -10.93
CA THR A 10 -11.14 7.35 -10.95
C THR A 10 -10.15 8.49 -10.83
N LYS A 11 -9.28 8.49 -9.81
CA LYS A 11 -8.36 9.57 -9.49
C LYS A 11 -6.95 9.04 -9.31
N LEU A 12 -5.95 9.68 -9.89
CA LEU A 12 -4.55 9.42 -9.58
C LEU A 12 -4.26 9.89 -8.16
N LEU A 13 -3.76 8.99 -7.31
CA LEU A 13 -3.36 9.26 -5.92
C LEU A 13 -1.87 9.56 -5.80
N GLY A 14 -1.07 8.93 -6.66
CA GLY A 14 0.38 9.12 -6.67
C GLY A 14 1.05 8.38 -7.82
N SER A 15 2.28 8.77 -8.12
CA SER A 15 3.14 8.10 -9.10
C SER A 15 4.53 7.88 -8.51
N GLY A 16 5.16 6.77 -8.85
CA GLY A 16 6.49 6.41 -8.39
C GLY A 16 7.30 5.69 -9.47
N THR A 17 8.49 5.25 -9.11
CA THR A 17 9.46 4.60 -10.00
C THR A 17 8.87 3.39 -10.74
N TYR A 18 8.00 2.64 -10.08
CA TYR A 18 7.48 1.36 -10.59
C TYR A 18 6.07 1.46 -11.17
N GLY A 19 5.37 2.58 -11.01
CA GLY A 19 4.01 2.71 -11.51
C GLY A 19 3.21 3.81 -10.85
N GLU A 20 1.90 3.74 -11.02
CA GLU A 20 0.93 4.73 -10.59
C GLU A 20 -0.08 4.10 -9.63
N ILE A 21 -0.57 4.88 -8.68
CA ILE A 21 -1.62 4.45 -7.73
C ILE A 21 -2.87 5.26 -8.01
N TYR A 22 -3.98 4.56 -8.19
CA TYR A 22 -5.28 5.14 -8.48
C TYR A 22 -6.28 4.82 -7.37
N LEU A 23 -7.16 5.79 -7.10
CA LEU A 23 -8.41 5.55 -6.40
C LEU A 23 -9.35 4.77 -7.32
N ALA A 24 -10.00 3.74 -6.80
CA ALA A 24 -10.92 2.93 -7.57
C ALA A 24 -12.23 2.63 -6.82
N LYS A 25 -13.28 2.38 -7.60
CA LYS A 25 -14.59 1.91 -7.13
C LYS A 25 -14.91 0.58 -7.77
N LYS A 26 -15.56 -0.31 -7.03
CA LYS A 26 -16.04 -1.59 -7.52
C LYS A 26 -17.57 -1.54 -7.65
N GLY A 27 -18.05 -1.53 -8.88
CA GLY A 27 -19.49 -1.45 -9.15
C GLY A 27 -20.18 -0.32 -8.38
N ASN A 28 -21.24 -0.68 -7.65
CA ASN A 28 -22.01 0.23 -6.80
C ASN A 28 -21.64 0.11 -5.30
N GLU A 29 -20.55 -0.59 -4.96
CA GLU A 29 -20.11 -0.72 -3.58
C GLU A 29 -19.68 0.64 -3.02
N PRO A 30 -20.00 0.95 -1.74
CA PRO A 30 -19.56 2.21 -1.11
C PRO A 30 -18.06 2.21 -0.82
N THR A 31 -17.44 1.03 -0.78
CA THR A 31 -16.01 0.86 -0.46
C THR A 31 -15.13 1.41 -1.56
N LEU A 32 -14.12 2.16 -1.15
CA LEU A 32 -13.07 2.68 -2.03
C LEU A 32 -11.82 1.78 -1.92
N TYR A 33 -11.12 1.67 -3.05
CA TYR A 33 -9.93 0.85 -3.19
C TYR A 33 -8.77 1.69 -3.71
N ALA A 34 -7.55 1.31 -3.36
CA ALA A 34 -6.35 1.78 -4.04
C ALA A 34 -5.89 0.71 -5.03
N VAL A 35 -5.57 1.12 -6.25
CA VAL A 35 -5.07 0.22 -7.30
C VAL A 35 -3.69 0.69 -7.73
N LYS A 36 -2.66 -0.09 -7.40
CA LYS A 36 -1.29 0.13 -7.88
C LYS A 36 -1.15 -0.52 -9.25
N VAL A 37 -0.86 0.29 -10.25
CA VAL A 37 -0.67 -0.12 -11.65
C VAL A 37 0.81 -0.18 -11.95
N LEU A 38 1.31 -1.34 -12.32
CA LEU A 38 2.72 -1.60 -12.58
C LEU A 38 2.91 -1.99 -14.05
N ASP A 39 3.75 -1.25 -14.78
CA ASP A 39 4.08 -1.55 -16.18
C ASP A 39 4.93 -2.84 -16.26
N ARG A 40 4.44 -3.86 -17.00
CA ARG A 40 5.15 -5.13 -17.18
C ARG A 40 6.52 -4.94 -17.83
N LYS A 41 6.68 -3.99 -18.75
CA LYS A 41 7.97 -3.72 -19.39
C LYS A 41 9.03 -3.24 -18.42
N ARG A 42 8.62 -2.51 -17.37
CA ARG A 42 9.54 -2.08 -16.30
C ARG A 42 9.90 -3.20 -15.34
N MET A 43 9.15 -4.32 -15.39
CA MET A 43 9.33 -5.50 -14.55
C MET A 43 10.04 -6.66 -15.30
N ASP A 44 10.56 -6.42 -16.51
CA ASP A 44 11.08 -7.47 -17.41
C ASP A 44 12.42 -8.10 -16.95
N SER A 45 13.15 -7.47 -16.02
CA SER A 45 14.37 -8.12 -15.51
C SER A 45 14.03 -9.28 -14.57
N PRO A 46 14.74 -10.41 -14.63
CA PRO A 46 14.52 -11.56 -13.73
C PRO A 46 14.58 -11.18 -12.24
N ARG A 47 15.45 -10.20 -11.91
CA ARG A 47 15.57 -9.65 -10.56
C ARG A 47 14.29 -8.94 -10.11
N MET A 48 13.72 -8.10 -10.96
CA MET A 48 12.49 -7.36 -10.66
C MET A 48 11.28 -8.29 -10.54
N GLN A 49 11.19 -9.29 -11.43
CA GLN A 49 10.12 -10.29 -11.34
C GLN A 49 10.18 -11.08 -10.04
N LYS A 50 11.39 -11.46 -9.60
CA LYS A 50 11.58 -12.15 -8.32
C LYS A 50 11.16 -11.26 -7.15
N TYR A 51 11.60 -10.00 -7.09
CA TYR A 51 11.20 -9.06 -6.04
C TYR A 51 9.68 -8.85 -6.02
N PHE A 52 9.08 -8.63 -7.19
CA PHE A 52 7.64 -8.43 -7.30
C PHE A 52 6.84 -9.66 -6.82
N LYS A 53 7.28 -10.87 -7.20
CA LYS A 53 6.67 -12.12 -6.75
C LYS A 53 6.75 -12.25 -5.24
N THR A 54 7.94 -12.05 -4.66
CA THR A 54 8.15 -12.11 -3.21
C THR A 54 7.33 -11.04 -2.47
N GLU A 55 7.29 -9.78 -2.98
CA GLU A 55 6.46 -8.71 -2.40
C GLU A 55 4.98 -9.10 -2.38
N LEU A 56 4.49 -9.69 -3.47
CA LEU A 56 3.10 -10.14 -3.54
C LEU A 56 2.82 -11.31 -2.60
N GLU A 57 3.69 -12.31 -2.52
CA GLU A 57 3.55 -13.44 -1.62
C GLU A 57 3.46 -12.96 -0.16
N ILE A 58 4.34 -12.04 0.24
CA ILE A 58 4.30 -11.42 1.56
C ILE A 58 2.98 -10.67 1.78
N LEU A 59 2.57 -9.82 0.84
CA LEU A 59 1.32 -9.05 0.98
C LEU A 59 0.07 -9.93 1.05
N MET A 60 0.08 -11.10 0.38
CA MET A 60 -1.03 -12.05 0.43
C MET A 60 -1.14 -12.80 1.75
N GLU A 61 -0.03 -12.98 2.44
CA GLU A 61 0.05 -13.70 3.73
C GLU A 61 -0.08 -12.78 4.94
N LEU A 62 0.14 -11.47 4.74
CA LEU A 62 0.06 -10.49 5.82
C LEU A 62 -1.38 -10.03 6.03
N ASP A 63 -1.98 -10.51 7.12
CA ASP A 63 -3.20 -9.95 7.72
C ASP A 63 -2.81 -9.38 9.10
N LEU A 64 -2.15 -8.22 9.08
CA LEU A 64 -1.64 -7.57 10.26
C LEU A 64 -2.30 -6.20 10.46
N PRO A 65 -2.64 -5.83 11.70
CA PRO A 65 -3.10 -4.48 12.00
C PRO A 65 -2.03 -3.46 11.57
N ASN A 66 -2.47 -2.29 11.17
CA ASN A 66 -1.62 -1.18 10.70
C ASN A 66 -0.86 -1.42 9.38
N ILE A 67 -1.19 -2.50 8.67
CA ILE A 67 -0.75 -2.73 7.28
C ILE A 67 -1.97 -2.67 6.36
N ALA A 68 -1.88 -1.91 5.27
CA ALA A 68 -2.97 -1.83 4.30
C ALA A 68 -3.25 -3.19 3.68
N ASN A 69 -4.51 -3.63 3.76
CA ASN A 69 -4.93 -4.94 3.30
C ASN A 69 -4.74 -5.11 1.79
N PHE A 70 -4.16 -6.24 1.40
CA PHE A 70 -4.14 -6.70 0.02
C PHE A 70 -5.45 -7.48 -0.25
N TYR A 71 -6.13 -7.14 -1.35
CA TYR A 71 -7.35 -7.86 -1.71
C TYR A 71 -7.14 -8.81 -2.87
N LYS A 72 -6.45 -8.35 -3.95
CA LYS A 72 -6.37 -9.18 -5.16
C LYS A 72 -5.33 -8.61 -6.14
N LYS A 73 -4.72 -9.50 -6.92
CA LYS A 73 -3.93 -9.17 -8.09
C LYS A 73 -4.76 -9.41 -9.35
N LEU A 74 -4.72 -8.48 -10.27
CA LEU A 74 -5.22 -8.61 -11.64
C LEU A 74 -4.08 -8.31 -12.61
N GLU A 75 -4.21 -8.77 -13.86
CA GLU A 75 -3.24 -8.50 -14.90
C GLU A 75 -3.87 -8.44 -16.29
N ASP A 76 -3.24 -7.68 -17.17
CA ASP A 76 -3.48 -7.69 -18.61
C ASP A 76 -2.16 -7.85 -19.36
N LYS A 77 -2.18 -7.66 -20.68
CA LYS A 77 -0.99 -7.79 -21.54
C LYS A 77 0.11 -6.79 -21.20
N SER A 78 -0.21 -5.65 -20.62
CA SER A 78 0.69 -4.52 -20.43
C SER A 78 1.00 -4.23 -18.96
N ASN A 79 0.12 -4.62 -18.03
CA ASN A 79 0.23 -4.20 -16.62
C ASN A 79 -0.14 -5.31 -15.65
N TYR A 80 0.43 -5.19 -14.44
CA TYR A 80 -0.08 -5.79 -13.22
C TYR A 80 -0.87 -4.75 -12.44
N TYR A 81 -1.91 -5.20 -11.74
CA TYR A 81 -2.76 -4.39 -10.89
C TYR A 81 -2.84 -5.02 -9.52
N ILE A 82 -2.43 -4.27 -8.50
CA ILE A 82 -2.54 -4.68 -7.10
C ILE A 82 -3.70 -3.91 -6.50
N ILE A 83 -4.75 -4.62 -6.11
CA ILE A 83 -5.92 -4.05 -5.47
C ILE A 83 -5.70 -4.13 -3.96
N MET A 84 -5.74 -2.98 -3.29
CA MET A 84 -5.47 -2.87 -1.87
C MET A 84 -6.42 -1.88 -1.19
N GLU A 85 -6.37 -1.87 0.10
CA GLU A 85 -7.10 -0.92 0.95
C GLU A 85 -6.73 0.52 0.59
N TYR A 86 -7.76 1.36 0.53
CA TYR A 86 -7.59 2.79 0.37
C TYR A 86 -7.53 3.48 1.73
N CYS A 87 -6.35 3.94 2.12
CA CYS A 87 -6.14 4.73 3.32
C CYS A 87 -6.48 6.19 3.04
N ASN A 88 -7.60 6.68 3.55
CA ASN A 88 -8.14 8.00 3.23
C ASN A 88 -7.58 9.16 4.08
N GLY A 89 -6.76 8.87 5.07
CA GLY A 89 -6.19 9.85 6.01
C GLY A 89 -5.01 10.67 5.44
N GLY A 90 -4.53 10.33 4.25
CA GLY A 90 -3.31 10.92 3.68
C GLY A 90 -2.04 10.31 4.26
N THR A 91 -0.91 10.94 4.01
CA THR A 91 0.40 10.49 4.49
C THR A 91 0.71 11.09 5.86
N LEU A 92 1.56 10.40 6.63
CA LEU A 92 2.08 10.93 7.91
C LEU A 92 2.79 12.28 7.71
N LYS A 93 3.48 12.45 6.58
CA LYS A 93 4.14 13.71 6.22
C LYS A 93 3.12 14.85 6.10
N GLU A 94 2.05 14.64 5.34
CA GLU A 94 0.98 15.65 5.16
C GLU A 94 0.30 15.98 6.50
N CYS A 95 0.08 14.96 7.34
CA CYS A 95 -0.48 15.14 8.66
C CYS A 95 0.43 16.00 9.54
N LEU A 96 1.75 15.72 9.56
CA LEU A 96 2.74 16.48 10.32
C LEU A 96 2.83 17.93 9.81
N GLU A 97 2.92 18.14 8.50
CA GLU A 97 2.98 19.46 7.89
C GLU A 97 1.74 20.30 8.26
N LYS A 98 0.56 19.70 8.23
CA LYS A 98 -0.69 20.34 8.65
C LYS A 98 -0.67 20.67 10.15
N TYR A 99 -0.22 19.75 10.98
CA TYR A 99 -0.10 19.97 12.43
C TYR A 99 0.81 21.15 12.73
N ILE A 100 2.01 21.19 12.15
CA ILE A 100 2.98 22.28 12.30
C ILE A 100 2.40 23.61 11.80
N SER A 101 1.65 23.61 10.71
CA SER A 101 1.05 24.84 10.16
C SER A 101 0.05 25.49 11.13
N ILE A 102 -0.68 24.67 11.89
CA ILE A 102 -1.71 25.10 12.84
C ILE A 102 -1.11 25.48 14.19
N HIS A 103 -0.27 24.59 14.76
CA HIS A 103 0.20 24.71 16.14
C HIS A 103 1.57 25.38 16.26
N LYS A 104 2.31 25.53 15.14
CA LYS A 104 3.69 26.08 15.10
C LYS A 104 4.71 25.23 15.86
N GLU A 105 4.36 23.99 16.18
CA GLU A 105 5.14 23.01 16.94
C GLU A 105 5.08 21.66 16.26
N THR A 106 6.00 20.77 16.57
CA THR A 106 5.96 19.36 16.13
C THR A 106 4.93 18.57 16.94
N PHE A 107 4.68 17.31 16.56
CA PHE A 107 3.82 16.44 17.34
C PHE A 107 4.29 16.31 18.80
N PRO A 108 3.35 16.31 19.76
CA PRO A 108 3.63 15.91 21.14
C PRO A 108 4.24 14.51 21.21
N ILE A 109 5.05 14.27 22.22
CA ILE A 109 5.77 12.99 22.37
C ILE A 109 4.82 11.79 22.47
N GLU A 110 3.63 11.98 23.04
CA GLU A 110 2.59 10.96 23.17
C GLU A 110 2.07 10.52 21.79
N ILE A 111 1.87 11.47 20.88
CA ILE A 111 1.46 11.17 19.49
C ILE A 111 2.60 10.47 18.75
N ILE A 112 3.86 10.90 18.95
CA ILE A 112 5.01 10.24 18.35
C ILE A 112 5.10 8.78 18.83
N HIS A 113 4.99 8.54 20.13
CA HIS A 113 4.99 7.19 20.70
C HIS A 113 3.85 6.33 20.14
N HIS A 114 2.66 6.88 20.03
CA HIS A 114 1.51 6.16 19.47
C HIS A 114 1.76 5.74 18.01
N ILE A 115 2.26 6.66 17.18
CA ILE A 115 2.59 6.37 15.78
C ILE A 115 3.71 5.33 15.69
N MET A 116 4.78 5.48 16.48
CA MET A 116 5.90 4.55 16.48
C MET A 116 5.49 3.14 16.89
N ASN A 117 4.63 3.00 17.90
CA ASN A 117 4.11 1.70 18.31
C ASN A 117 3.33 1.03 17.18
N GLN A 118 2.49 1.75 16.45
CA GLN A 118 1.75 1.21 15.31
C GLN A 118 2.66 0.79 14.13
N ILE A 119 3.83 1.41 13.99
CA ILE A 119 4.82 1.03 12.98
C ILE A 119 5.63 -0.19 13.44
N ILE A 120 6.03 -0.23 14.71
CA ILE A 120 6.91 -1.28 15.26
C ILE A 120 6.18 -2.61 15.42
N GLU A 121 4.90 -2.58 15.81
CA GLU A 121 4.11 -3.79 16.10
C GLU A 121 4.07 -4.78 14.93
N PRO A 122 3.75 -4.40 13.68
CA PRO A 122 3.82 -5.30 12.52
C PRO A 122 5.22 -5.85 12.27
N PHE A 123 6.28 -5.04 12.47
CA PHE A 123 7.66 -5.51 12.31
C PHE A 123 8.04 -6.56 13.35
N ALA A 124 7.64 -6.41 14.59
CA ALA A 124 7.89 -7.40 15.64
C ALA A 124 7.23 -8.74 15.32
N ILE A 125 5.99 -8.73 14.85
CA ILE A 125 5.25 -9.92 14.40
C ILE A 125 5.97 -10.56 13.20
N PHE A 126 6.37 -9.75 12.21
CA PHE A 126 7.05 -10.24 11.01
C PHE A 126 8.40 -10.90 11.32
N ILE A 127 9.21 -10.32 12.22
CA ILE A 127 10.47 -10.91 12.68
C ILE A 127 10.22 -12.26 13.38
N HIS A 128 9.16 -12.34 14.18
CA HIS A 128 8.81 -13.57 14.87
C HIS A 128 8.41 -14.69 13.91
N ILE A 129 7.64 -14.37 12.86
CA ILE A 129 7.26 -15.31 11.80
C ILE A 129 8.50 -15.81 11.05
N ILE A 130 9.42 -14.94 10.65
CA ILE A 130 10.66 -15.33 9.95
C ILE A 130 11.51 -16.24 10.83
N SER A 131 11.70 -15.90 12.10
CA SER A 131 12.50 -16.73 13.01
C SER A 131 11.92 -18.13 13.23
N PHE A 132 10.62 -18.31 13.05
CA PHE A 132 9.96 -19.61 13.15
C PHE A 132 10.07 -20.46 11.88
N ILE A 133 10.22 -19.83 10.71
CA ILE A 133 10.37 -20.50 9.41
C ILE A 133 11.82 -21.00 9.21
N GLU A 134 12.81 -20.34 9.83
CA GLU A 134 14.22 -20.71 9.72
C GLU A 134 14.65 -21.80 10.73
N MET A 135 13.77 -22.28 11.60
CA MET A 135 13.97 -23.45 12.46
C MET A 135 13.45 -24.74 11.81
#